data_f8a646d7a9775b159f7dd2376193984b
#
_entry.id   f8a646d7a9775b159f7dd2376193984b
#
_cell.length_a   1.000
_cell.length_b   1.000
_cell.length_c   1.000
_cell.angle_alpha   90.00
_cell.angle_beta   90.00
_cell.angle_gamma   90.00
#
_symmetry.space_group_name_H-M   'P 1'
#
loop_
_entity.id
_entity.type
_entity.pdbx_description
1 polymer ?
#
loop_
_entity_poly.entity_id
_entity_poly.type
_entity_poly.pdbx_seq_one_letter_code
_entity_poly.pdbx_strand_id
1 'polypeptide(L)'
;MSAEAGLGKLVMENTTMQNTTEAEAKEQAKARAESARQLREHRQKMSTVRTVINVVIRVVFFFLFPSIFSQAFAGIKYVCAQFSTGAALELNSFVIALIAVAVFTIVFGRFFCGFACPFGSYGDLLYQIAGWVRRAVLPKDKKKKKRKMLPDHVTHAFRFGKYAVLIVVILLCFTANTSIVTTMSPWAVFSRLIAYQLPADGTQLGILFLCLISVGMLLEPRFFCRFLCPLGAIFALLPTAPFSGVKRDRENCLKNCKMCHISCPSRLDLPDQNTDDNPMMGECFSCGKCSAACPKQNCASRVTQDDVKGIIWQIVKAVILLALFFVLQQI
;
A
#
# COMPACT_ATOMS: atom_id res chain seq x y z
N MET A 1 -30.18 67.78 -31.79
CA MET A 1 -30.22 66.53 -32.61
C MET A 1 -28.86 65.85 -32.84
N SER A 2 -27.73 66.54 -32.73
CA SER A 2 -26.40 65.93 -32.98
C SER A 2 -25.76 65.23 -31.78
N ALA A 3 -26.14 65.54 -30.57
CA ALA A 3 -25.58 64.94 -29.34
C ALA A 3 -26.18 63.58 -28.96
N GLU A 4 -27.44 63.33 -29.27
CA GLU A 4 -28.13 62.06 -29.01
C GLU A 4 -27.68 60.93 -29.93
N ALA A 5 -27.31 61.26 -31.17
CA ALA A 5 -26.74 60.25 -32.12
C ALA A 5 -25.35 59.76 -31.70
N GLY A 6 -24.54 60.60 -31.03
CA GLY A 6 -23.23 60.25 -30.48
C GLY A 6 -23.29 59.33 -29.27
N LEU A 7 -24.25 59.56 -28.38
CA LEU A 7 -24.45 58.75 -27.15
C LEU A 7 -24.94 57.35 -27.50
N GLY A 8 -25.84 57.24 -28.49
CA GLY A 8 -26.33 55.93 -28.98
C GLY A 8 -25.22 55.04 -29.60
N LYS A 9 -24.28 55.65 -30.34
CA LYS A 9 -23.13 54.92 -30.88
C LYS A 9 -22.18 54.40 -29.79
N LEU A 10 -21.86 55.22 -28.78
CA LEU A 10 -21.00 54.84 -27.68
C LEU A 10 -21.64 53.71 -26.80
N VAL A 11 -22.96 53.74 -26.59
CA VAL A 11 -23.68 52.69 -25.88
C VAL A 11 -23.68 51.37 -26.67
N MET A 12 -23.91 51.43 -27.97
CA MET A 12 -23.83 50.24 -28.83
C MET A 12 -22.42 49.64 -28.89
N GLU A 13 -21.39 50.45 -28.96
CA GLU A 13 -20.00 50.01 -29.01
C GLU A 13 -19.56 49.38 -27.70
N ASN A 14 -19.93 49.93 -26.55
CA ASN A 14 -19.74 49.34 -25.23
C ASN A 14 -20.50 48.01 -25.03
N THR A 15 -21.73 47.93 -25.53
CA THR A 15 -22.53 46.71 -25.42
C THR A 15 -21.96 45.57 -26.32
N THR A 16 -21.41 45.97 -27.48
CA THR A 16 -20.77 44.99 -28.39
C THR A 16 -19.44 44.50 -27.83
N MET A 17 -18.62 45.36 -27.21
CA MET A 17 -17.39 44.96 -26.52
C MET A 17 -17.67 44.06 -25.30
N GLN A 18 -18.70 44.35 -24.51
CA GLN A 18 -19.11 43.50 -23.38
C GLN A 18 -19.59 42.12 -23.84
N ASN A 19 -20.38 42.04 -24.89
CA ASN A 19 -20.85 40.78 -25.45
C ASN A 19 -19.72 39.93 -26.08
N THR A 20 -18.70 40.55 -26.70
CA THR A 20 -17.53 39.80 -27.21
C THR A 20 -16.68 39.27 -26.08
N THR A 21 -16.42 40.05 -25.03
CA THR A 21 -15.67 39.57 -23.84
C THR A 21 -16.40 38.46 -23.06
N GLU A 22 -17.74 38.54 -22.98
CA GLU A 22 -18.53 37.44 -22.37
C GLU A 22 -18.54 36.18 -23.25
N ALA A 23 -18.59 36.30 -24.56
CA ALA A 23 -18.53 35.15 -25.47
C ALA A 23 -17.16 34.46 -25.42
N GLU A 24 -16.07 35.19 -25.40
CA GLU A 24 -14.72 34.71 -25.25
C GLU A 24 -14.52 34.04 -23.87
N ALA A 25 -15.04 34.63 -22.81
CA ALA A 25 -14.99 34.06 -21.47
C ALA A 25 -15.75 32.71 -21.38
N LYS A 26 -16.92 32.62 -22.04
CA LYS A 26 -17.72 31.38 -22.13
C LYS A 26 -17.01 30.30 -22.94
N GLU A 27 -16.35 30.68 -24.03
CA GLU A 27 -15.58 29.73 -24.84
C GLU A 27 -14.34 29.21 -24.10
N GLN A 28 -13.59 30.10 -23.45
CA GLN A 28 -12.49 29.71 -22.57
C GLN A 28 -12.94 28.82 -21.43
N ALA A 29 -14.10 29.07 -20.81
CA ALA A 29 -14.65 28.23 -19.77
C ALA A 29 -15.03 26.83 -20.30
N LYS A 30 -15.61 26.74 -21.51
CA LYS A 30 -15.90 25.47 -22.19
C LYS A 30 -14.62 24.70 -22.50
N ALA A 31 -13.60 25.33 -23.06
CA ALA A 31 -12.31 24.71 -23.37
C ALA A 31 -11.61 24.20 -22.10
N ARG A 32 -11.65 24.97 -20.99
CA ARG A 32 -11.15 24.53 -19.68
C ARG A 32 -11.95 23.35 -19.10
N ALA A 33 -13.26 23.34 -19.27
CA ALA A 33 -14.11 22.23 -18.82
C ALA A 33 -13.84 20.96 -19.61
N GLU A 34 -13.64 21.08 -20.92
CA GLU A 34 -13.34 19.96 -21.81
C GLU A 34 -11.95 19.36 -21.53
N SER A 35 -10.93 20.20 -21.39
CA SER A 35 -9.58 19.76 -21.00
C SER A 35 -9.56 19.10 -19.63
N ALA A 36 -10.32 19.63 -18.66
CA ALA A 36 -10.47 19.01 -17.35
C ALA A 36 -11.20 17.66 -17.41
N ARG A 37 -12.17 17.49 -18.32
CA ARG A 37 -12.85 16.22 -18.57
C ARG A 37 -11.91 15.18 -19.17
N GLN A 38 -11.18 15.54 -20.23
CA GLN A 38 -10.20 14.67 -20.87
C GLN A 38 -9.12 14.21 -19.88
N LEU A 39 -8.62 15.13 -19.04
CA LEU A 39 -7.66 14.81 -17.99
C LEU A 39 -8.22 13.84 -16.94
N ARG A 40 -9.51 13.98 -16.56
CA ARG A 40 -10.19 13.04 -15.65
C ARG A 40 -10.35 11.66 -16.28
N GLU A 41 -10.75 11.57 -17.54
CA GLU A 41 -10.89 10.31 -18.26
C GLU A 41 -9.54 9.59 -18.42
N HIS A 42 -8.49 10.33 -18.80
CA HIS A 42 -7.14 9.80 -18.85
C HIS A 42 -6.69 9.24 -17.50
N ARG A 43 -6.87 9.99 -16.41
CA ARG A 43 -6.55 9.52 -15.04
C ARG A 43 -7.33 8.30 -14.64
N GLN A 44 -8.60 8.23 -14.98
CA GLN A 44 -9.42 7.07 -14.68
C GLN A 44 -8.90 5.82 -15.40
N LYS A 45 -8.55 5.93 -16.69
CA LYS A 45 -7.93 4.86 -17.47
C LYS A 45 -6.61 4.41 -16.83
N MET A 46 -5.71 5.33 -16.49
CA MET A 46 -4.42 5.02 -15.87
C MET A 46 -4.58 4.37 -14.48
N SER A 47 -5.54 4.84 -13.68
CA SER A 47 -5.87 4.22 -12.39
C SER A 47 -6.38 2.79 -12.54
N THR A 48 -7.21 2.53 -13.58
CA THR A 48 -7.70 1.18 -13.89
C THR A 48 -6.56 0.27 -14.34
N VAL A 49 -5.72 0.73 -15.27
CA VAL A 49 -4.54 -0.02 -15.73
C VAL A 49 -3.61 -0.38 -14.56
N ARG A 50 -3.30 0.59 -13.70
CA ARG A 50 -2.50 0.34 -12.49
C ARG A 50 -3.16 -0.69 -11.57
N THR A 51 -4.48 -0.63 -11.38
CA THR A 51 -5.21 -1.59 -10.55
C THR A 51 -5.15 -3.00 -11.13
N VAL A 52 -5.35 -3.15 -12.43
CA VAL A 52 -5.25 -4.45 -13.13
C VAL A 52 -3.84 -5.03 -12.99
N ILE A 53 -2.81 -4.24 -13.28
CA ILE A 53 -1.41 -4.67 -13.14
C ILE A 53 -1.11 -5.11 -11.70
N ASN A 54 -1.58 -4.35 -10.70
CA ASN A 54 -1.39 -4.70 -9.29
C ASN A 54 -2.08 -6.02 -8.92
N VAL A 55 -3.26 -6.27 -9.45
CA VAL A 55 -3.98 -7.54 -9.25
C VAL A 55 -3.23 -8.68 -9.91
N VAL A 56 -2.78 -8.50 -11.16
CA VAL A 56 -2.02 -9.53 -11.89
C VAL A 56 -0.74 -9.89 -11.13
N ILE A 57 0.05 -8.89 -10.71
CA ILE A 57 1.28 -9.13 -9.93
C ILE A 57 0.97 -9.97 -8.68
N ARG A 58 -0.07 -9.60 -7.92
CA ARG A 58 -0.44 -10.33 -6.69
C ARG A 58 -0.88 -11.76 -6.96
N VAL A 59 -1.68 -11.97 -8.01
CA VAL A 59 -2.14 -13.29 -8.41
C VAL A 59 -0.95 -14.17 -8.80
N VAL A 60 -0.03 -13.65 -9.60
CA VAL A 60 1.20 -14.36 -9.99
C VAL A 60 2.01 -14.78 -8.76
N PHE A 61 2.31 -13.86 -7.85
CA PHE A 61 3.07 -14.18 -6.64
C PHE A 61 2.32 -15.13 -5.69
N PHE A 62 1.01 -14.99 -5.58
CA PHE A 62 0.19 -15.83 -4.71
C PHE A 62 0.21 -17.31 -5.15
N PHE A 63 0.16 -17.57 -6.45
CA PHE A 63 0.18 -18.94 -6.96
C PHE A 63 1.57 -19.52 -7.11
N LEU A 64 2.57 -18.73 -7.51
CA LEU A 64 3.93 -19.23 -7.68
C LEU A 64 4.70 -19.40 -6.37
N PHE A 65 4.45 -18.53 -5.38
CA PHE A 65 5.23 -18.48 -4.13
C PHE A 65 4.35 -18.41 -2.86
N PRO A 66 3.43 -19.38 -2.65
CA PRO A 66 2.50 -19.34 -1.52
C PRO A 66 3.20 -19.44 -0.16
N SER A 67 4.35 -20.11 -0.10
CA SER A 67 5.10 -20.38 1.14
C SER A 67 6.22 -19.37 1.45
N ILE A 68 6.50 -18.40 0.58
CA ILE A 68 7.66 -17.49 0.73
C ILE A 68 7.63 -16.70 2.06
N PHE A 69 6.46 -16.34 2.54
CA PHE A 69 6.31 -15.67 3.83
C PHE A 69 6.71 -16.60 4.98
N SER A 70 6.28 -17.85 4.93
CA SER A 70 6.60 -18.88 5.95
C SER A 70 8.08 -19.22 5.94
N GLN A 71 8.71 -19.26 4.77
CA GLN A 71 10.15 -19.47 4.62
C GLN A 71 10.96 -18.32 5.22
N ALA A 72 10.63 -17.07 4.86
CA ALA A 72 11.29 -15.90 5.44
C ALA A 72 11.12 -15.82 6.96
N PHE A 73 9.95 -16.20 7.48
CA PHE A 73 9.73 -16.28 8.92
C PHE A 73 10.47 -17.45 9.59
N ALA A 74 10.60 -18.58 8.92
CA ALA A 74 11.43 -19.70 9.37
C ALA A 74 12.90 -19.29 9.52
N GLY A 75 13.41 -18.43 8.63
CA GLY A 75 14.73 -17.85 8.75
C GLY A 75 14.93 -17.06 10.04
N ILE A 76 13.95 -16.25 10.45
CA ILE A 76 14.00 -15.52 11.74
C ILE A 76 14.08 -16.50 12.90
N LYS A 77 13.22 -17.52 12.92
CA LYS A 77 13.20 -18.54 13.99
C LYS A 77 14.53 -19.29 14.07
N TYR A 78 15.08 -19.66 12.93
CA TYR A 78 16.37 -20.34 12.84
C TYR A 78 17.49 -19.47 13.42
N VAL A 79 17.59 -18.23 12.99
CA VAL A 79 18.60 -17.27 13.49
C VAL A 79 18.48 -17.10 15.01
N CYS A 80 17.27 -16.89 15.54
CA CYS A 80 17.06 -16.76 16.98
C CYS A 80 17.43 -18.05 17.75
N ALA A 81 17.13 -19.24 17.22
CA ALA A 81 17.45 -20.50 17.81
C ALA A 81 18.97 -20.75 17.86
N GLN A 82 19.69 -20.43 16.78
CA GLN A 82 21.16 -20.54 16.75
C GLN A 82 21.84 -19.61 17.77
N PHE A 83 21.35 -18.37 17.88
CA PHE A 83 21.85 -17.46 18.90
C PHE A 83 21.58 -17.96 20.33
N SER A 84 20.43 -18.62 20.60
CA SER A 84 20.14 -19.13 21.93
C SER A 84 21.00 -20.33 22.32
N THR A 85 21.42 -21.16 21.36
CA THR A 85 22.25 -22.35 21.58
C THR A 85 23.75 -22.06 21.48
N GLY A 86 24.15 -20.83 21.07
CA GLY A 86 25.56 -20.49 20.78
C GLY A 86 26.16 -21.24 19.59
N ALA A 87 25.34 -21.87 18.75
CA ALA A 87 25.79 -22.61 17.59
C ALA A 87 26.17 -21.66 16.43
N ALA A 88 27.07 -22.10 15.57
CA ALA A 88 27.47 -21.35 14.39
C ALA A 88 26.28 -21.14 13.43
N LEU A 89 26.19 -19.95 12.87
CA LEU A 89 25.09 -19.59 11.95
C LEU A 89 25.42 -20.15 10.56
N GLU A 90 24.75 -21.24 10.18
CA GLU A 90 24.89 -21.80 8.85
C GLU A 90 23.96 -21.07 7.86
N LEU A 91 24.49 -20.79 6.66
CA LEU A 91 23.74 -20.19 5.56
C LEU A 91 22.85 -21.26 4.90
N ASN A 92 21.71 -21.56 5.51
CA ASN A 92 20.71 -22.42 4.92
C ASN A 92 19.74 -21.62 4.04
N SER A 93 18.94 -22.33 3.23
CA SER A 93 17.95 -21.74 2.31
C SER A 93 17.02 -20.72 2.98
N PHE A 94 16.62 -20.91 4.24
CA PHE A 94 15.74 -19.99 4.97
C PHE A 94 16.43 -18.67 5.34
N VAL A 95 17.71 -18.72 5.72
CA VAL A 95 18.52 -17.53 6.03
C VAL A 95 18.80 -16.75 4.76
N ILE A 96 19.16 -17.44 3.68
CA ILE A 96 19.40 -16.83 2.38
C ILE A 96 18.13 -16.12 1.88
N ALA A 97 16.96 -16.76 1.98
CA ALA A 97 15.69 -16.14 1.63
C ALA A 97 15.38 -14.90 2.46
N LEU A 98 15.63 -14.94 3.77
CA LEU A 98 15.42 -13.79 4.66
C LEU A 98 16.35 -12.63 4.28
N ILE A 99 17.63 -12.89 4.07
CA ILE A 99 18.63 -11.88 3.67
C ILE A 99 18.25 -11.28 2.32
N ALA A 100 17.90 -12.10 1.33
CA ALA A 100 17.52 -11.64 0.01
C ALA A 100 16.30 -10.71 0.03
N VAL A 101 15.26 -11.07 0.78
CA VAL A 101 14.07 -10.23 0.95
C VAL A 101 14.39 -8.97 1.75
N ALA A 102 15.28 -9.03 2.74
CA ALA A 102 15.72 -7.85 3.50
C ALA A 102 16.49 -6.87 2.61
N VAL A 103 17.47 -7.35 1.83
CA VAL A 103 18.23 -6.52 0.88
C VAL A 103 17.29 -5.90 -0.17
N PHE A 104 16.38 -6.69 -0.72
CA PHE A 104 15.36 -6.18 -1.64
C PHE A 104 14.50 -5.08 -0.98
N THR A 105 14.15 -5.25 0.31
CA THR A 105 13.36 -4.26 1.05
C THR A 105 14.15 -2.97 1.30
N ILE A 106 15.44 -3.04 1.57
CA ILE A 106 16.32 -1.87 1.71
C ILE A 106 16.34 -1.07 0.40
N VAL A 107 16.49 -1.74 -0.75
CA VAL A 107 16.62 -1.10 -2.05
C VAL A 107 15.28 -0.55 -2.56
N PHE A 108 14.21 -1.37 -2.54
CA PHE A 108 12.94 -1.06 -3.19
C PHE A 108 11.81 -0.72 -2.21
N GLY A 109 12.10 -0.63 -0.92
CA GLY A 109 11.09 -0.46 0.12
C GLY A 109 10.27 -1.74 0.34
N ARG A 110 9.22 -1.65 1.14
CA ARG A 110 8.37 -2.81 1.49
C ARG A 110 7.46 -3.29 0.35
N PHE A 111 7.98 -3.30 -0.87
CA PHE A 111 7.25 -3.78 -2.05
C PHE A 111 6.84 -5.25 -1.91
N PHE A 112 7.71 -6.09 -1.33
CA PHE A 112 7.40 -7.48 -0.99
C PHE A 112 6.09 -7.60 -0.20
N CYS A 113 5.95 -6.84 0.90
CA CYS A 113 4.72 -6.83 1.71
C CYS A 113 3.52 -6.26 0.95
N GLY A 114 3.79 -5.38 -0.03
CA GLY A 114 2.79 -4.72 -0.86
C GLY A 114 2.13 -5.65 -1.88
N PHE A 115 2.92 -6.53 -2.48
CA PHE A 115 2.53 -7.26 -3.70
C PHE A 115 2.83 -8.76 -3.65
N ALA A 116 3.97 -9.17 -3.12
CA ALA A 116 4.42 -10.56 -3.18
C ALA A 116 3.96 -11.41 -2.00
N CYS A 117 3.72 -10.79 -0.82
CA CYS A 117 3.30 -11.53 0.35
C CYS A 117 1.87 -12.09 0.20
N PRO A 118 1.67 -13.43 0.22
CA PRO A 118 0.36 -14.03 0.06
C PRO A 118 -0.62 -13.62 1.16
N PHE A 119 -0.14 -13.52 2.40
CA PHE A 119 -0.94 -13.11 3.55
C PHE A 119 -1.40 -11.63 3.43
N GLY A 120 -0.56 -10.76 2.86
CA GLY A 120 -0.92 -9.38 2.55
C GLY A 120 -1.98 -9.29 1.44
N SER A 121 -1.87 -10.12 0.41
CA SER A 121 -2.84 -10.22 -0.69
C SER A 121 -4.18 -10.77 -0.21
N TYR A 122 -4.18 -11.78 0.67
CA TYR A 122 -5.35 -12.30 1.35
C TYR A 122 -6.10 -11.21 2.13
N GLY A 123 -5.38 -10.41 2.93
CA GLY A 123 -5.98 -9.31 3.68
C GLY A 123 -6.58 -8.20 2.79
N ASP A 124 -5.92 -7.86 1.67
CA ASP A 124 -6.47 -6.92 0.70
C ASP A 124 -7.75 -7.47 0.02
N LEU A 125 -7.79 -8.79 -0.26
CA LEU A 125 -8.95 -9.47 -0.84
C LEU A 125 -10.14 -9.44 0.15
N LEU A 126 -9.93 -9.84 1.39
CA LEU A 126 -10.98 -9.81 2.43
C LEU A 126 -11.56 -8.41 2.61
N TYR A 127 -10.69 -7.39 2.65
CA TYR A 127 -11.14 -6.00 2.76
C TYR A 127 -11.99 -5.54 1.57
N GLN A 128 -11.64 -5.97 0.35
CA GLN A 128 -12.40 -5.67 -0.86
C GLN A 128 -13.75 -6.39 -0.86
N ILE A 129 -13.79 -7.68 -0.48
CA ILE A 129 -15.02 -8.46 -0.34
C ILE A 129 -15.95 -7.79 0.68
N ALA A 130 -15.44 -7.42 1.86
CA ALA A 130 -16.21 -6.70 2.87
C ALA A 130 -16.78 -5.37 2.33
N GLY A 131 -16.00 -4.66 1.52
CA GLY A 131 -16.45 -3.44 0.85
C GLY A 131 -17.54 -3.69 -0.20
N TRP A 132 -17.46 -4.81 -0.93
CA TRP A 132 -18.46 -5.21 -1.92
C TRP A 132 -19.76 -5.66 -1.26
N VAL A 133 -19.69 -6.55 -0.27
CA VAL A 133 -20.85 -7.01 0.52
C VAL A 133 -21.58 -5.83 1.15
N ARG A 134 -20.85 -4.91 1.77
CA ARG A 134 -21.44 -3.70 2.34
C ARG A 134 -22.20 -2.87 1.29
N ARG A 135 -21.65 -2.72 0.10
CA ARG A 135 -22.31 -1.99 -1.00
C ARG A 135 -23.55 -2.72 -1.51
N ALA A 136 -23.55 -4.06 -1.47
CA ALA A 136 -24.70 -4.86 -1.85
C ALA A 136 -25.84 -4.79 -0.83
N VAL A 137 -25.51 -4.92 0.44
CA VAL A 137 -26.48 -5.08 1.54
C VAL A 137 -27.04 -3.76 2.07
N LEU A 138 -26.23 -2.68 2.12
CA LEU A 138 -26.67 -1.41 2.72
C LEU A 138 -27.61 -0.61 1.80
N PRO A 139 -28.66 0.06 2.37
CA PRO A 139 -29.52 0.99 1.64
C PRO A 139 -28.72 2.12 0.99
N LYS A 140 -29.27 2.70 -0.11
CA LYS A 140 -28.61 3.75 -0.91
C LYS A 140 -28.13 4.95 -0.07
N ASP A 141 -28.89 5.35 0.94
CA ASP A 141 -28.53 6.48 1.84
C ASP A 141 -27.32 6.18 2.71
N LYS A 142 -27.16 4.94 3.18
CA LYS A 142 -25.99 4.49 3.97
C LYS A 142 -24.78 4.17 3.11
N LYS A 143 -24.95 3.92 1.80
CA LYS A 143 -23.84 3.67 0.86
C LYS A 143 -22.92 4.88 0.69
N LYS A 144 -23.45 6.09 0.79
CA LYS A 144 -22.70 7.35 0.70
C LYS A 144 -21.84 7.61 1.94
N LYS A 145 -22.15 7.01 3.09
CA LYS A 145 -21.39 7.19 4.33
C LYS A 145 -20.06 6.44 4.21
N LYS A 146 -18.94 7.17 4.19
CA LYS A 146 -17.59 6.60 4.19
C LYS A 146 -17.46 5.60 5.34
N ARG A 147 -16.74 4.48 5.10
CA ARG A 147 -16.45 3.48 6.12
C ARG A 147 -15.77 4.16 7.30
N LYS A 148 -16.35 4.04 8.51
CA LYS A 148 -15.68 4.50 9.72
C LYS A 148 -14.42 3.65 9.88
N MET A 149 -13.28 4.28 9.72
CA MET A 149 -11.98 3.68 9.99
C MET A 149 -11.57 4.06 11.42
N LEU A 150 -10.63 3.32 12.00
CA LEU A 150 -10.08 3.64 13.31
C LEU A 150 -9.55 5.09 13.36
N PRO A 151 -9.73 5.81 14.47
CA PRO A 151 -9.12 7.12 14.64
C PRO A 151 -7.60 7.09 14.49
N ASP A 152 -6.99 8.16 14.01
CA ASP A 152 -5.56 8.17 13.69
C ASP A 152 -4.68 7.94 14.93
N HIS A 153 -5.06 8.48 16.11
CA HIS A 153 -4.35 8.24 17.37
C HIS A 153 -4.38 6.75 17.80
N VAL A 154 -5.54 6.09 17.67
CA VAL A 154 -5.67 4.65 17.94
C VAL A 154 -4.83 3.83 16.96
N THR A 155 -4.89 4.18 15.69
CA THR A 155 -4.08 3.55 14.64
C THR A 155 -2.57 3.69 14.93
N HIS A 156 -2.15 4.85 15.43
CA HIS A 156 -0.76 5.11 15.79
C HIS A 156 -0.31 4.24 16.98
N ALA A 157 -1.13 4.14 18.03
CA ALA A 157 -0.85 3.30 19.19
C ALA A 157 -0.79 1.80 18.81
N PHE A 158 -1.78 1.31 18.06
CA PHE A 158 -1.81 -0.09 17.62
C PHE A 158 -0.65 -0.50 16.71
N ARG A 159 -0.01 0.47 16.02
CA ARG A 159 1.15 0.21 15.16
C ARG A 159 2.34 -0.37 15.93
N PHE A 160 2.46 -0.03 17.22
CA PHE A 160 3.50 -0.60 18.08
C PHE A 160 3.24 -2.07 18.45
N GLY A 161 2.01 -2.57 18.30
CA GLY A 161 1.66 -3.97 18.56
C GLY A 161 2.52 -4.98 17.81
N LYS A 162 2.92 -4.69 16.56
CA LYS A 162 3.81 -5.57 15.78
C LYS A 162 5.20 -5.75 16.41
N TYR A 163 5.72 -4.71 17.09
CA TYR A 163 7.00 -4.81 17.81
C TYR A 163 6.86 -5.63 19.10
N ALA A 164 5.74 -5.49 19.80
CA ALA A 164 5.42 -6.35 20.93
C ALA A 164 5.32 -7.82 20.50
N VAL A 165 4.63 -8.11 19.40
CA VAL A 165 4.57 -9.48 18.82
C VAL A 165 5.97 -9.98 18.45
N LEU A 166 6.80 -9.14 17.83
CA LEU A 166 8.18 -9.49 17.48
C LEU A 166 8.99 -9.86 18.73
N ILE A 167 8.91 -9.06 19.80
CA ILE A 167 9.61 -9.33 21.07
C ILE A 167 9.14 -10.66 21.66
N VAL A 168 7.83 -10.91 21.70
CA VAL A 168 7.27 -12.18 22.20
C VAL A 168 7.77 -13.36 21.37
N VAL A 169 7.80 -13.26 20.05
CA VAL A 169 8.32 -14.31 19.17
C VAL A 169 9.81 -14.56 19.44
N ILE A 170 10.61 -13.52 19.57
CA ILE A 170 12.05 -13.65 19.88
C ILE A 170 12.23 -14.34 21.23
N LEU A 171 11.53 -13.91 22.28
CA LEU A 171 11.60 -14.52 23.62
C LEU A 171 11.22 -15.99 23.61
N LEU A 172 10.15 -16.36 22.91
CA LEU A 172 9.73 -17.76 22.76
C LEU A 172 10.76 -18.60 21.99
N CYS A 173 11.42 -18.04 21.01
CA CYS A 173 12.50 -18.72 20.28
C CYS A 173 13.73 -18.93 21.19
N PHE A 174 14.07 -17.96 22.04
CA PHE A 174 15.17 -18.08 23.01
C PHE A 174 14.91 -19.11 24.11
N THR A 175 13.65 -19.34 24.50
CA THR A 175 13.29 -20.38 25.47
C THR A 175 13.19 -21.78 24.88
N ALA A 176 13.71 -22.00 23.68
CA ALA A 176 13.66 -23.27 22.92
C ALA A 176 12.24 -23.79 22.61
N ASN A 177 11.21 -22.99 22.84
CA ASN A 177 9.81 -23.33 22.57
C ASN A 177 9.40 -23.03 21.12
N THR A 178 10.25 -23.36 20.16
CA THR A 178 9.99 -23.14 18.73
C THR A 178 8.78 -23.90 18.21
N SER A 179 8.42 -25.01 18.83
CA SER A 179 7.21 -25.79 18.54
C SER A 179 5.96 -24.98 18.83
N ILE A 180 5.89 -24.27 19.97
CA ILE A 180 4.76 -23.39 20.34
C ILE A 180 4.57 -22.29 19.30
N VAL A 181 5.66 -21.62 18.89
CA VAL A 181 5.60 -20.58 17.86
C VAL A 181 5.08 -21.14 16.54
N THR A 182 5.39 -22.40 16.23
CA THR A 182 4.95 -23.04 14.97
C THR A 182 3.47 -23.43 15.04
N THR A 183 3.01 -24.01 16.15
CA THR A 183 1.61 -24.47 16.31
C THR A 183 0.63 -23.30 16.48
N MET A 184 1.03 -22.24 17.19
CA MET A 184 0.20 -21.05 17.39
C MET A 184 0.25 -20.05 16.22
N SER A 185 1.09 -20.30 15.22
CA SER A 185 1.35 -19.37 14.14
C SER A 185 0.21 -19.34 13.12
N PRO A 186 -0.56 -18.25 13.02
CA PRO A 186 -1.68 -18.15 12.07
C PRO A 186 -1.22 -18.23 10.61
N TRP A 187 0.00 -17.80 10.30
CA TRP A 187 0.56 -17.89 8.94
C TRP A 187 0.98 -19.30 8.57
N ALA A 188 1.41 -20.14 9.52
CA ALA A 188 1.68 -21.54 9.26
C ALA A 188 0.39 -22.30 8.92
N VAL A 189 -0.68 -22.04 9.65
CA VAL A 189 -2.03 -22.56 9.35
C VAL A 189 -2.49 -22.10 7.96
N PHE A 190 -2.35 -20.82 7.67
CA PHE A 190 -2.71 -20.25 6.36
C PHE A 190 -1.94 -20.92 5.22
N SER A 191 -0.62 -21.09 5.36
CA SER A 191 0.21 -21.72 4.32
C SER A 191 -0.19 -23.19 4.08
N ARG A 192 -0.54 -23.94 5.14
CA ARG A 192 -1.05 -25.32 5.03
C ARG A 192 -2.40 -25.36 4.32
N LEU A 193 -3.31 -24.47 4.67
CA LEU A 193 -4.62 -24.39 4.02
C LEU A 193 -4.51 -24.11 2.51
N ILE A 194 -3.60 -23.22 2.10
CA ILE A 194 -3.35 -22.96 0.67
C ILE A 194 -2.73 -24.18 -0.03
N ALA A 195 -1.87 -24.93 0.68
CA ALA A 195 -1.27 -26.15 0.17
C ALA A 195 -2.23 -27.36 0.20
N TYR A 196 -3.50 -27.15 0.50
CA TYR A 196 -4.52 -28.21 0.65
C TYR A 196 -4.15 -29.27 1.69
N GLN A 197 -3.34 -28.92 2.67
CA GLN A 197 -2.97 -29.80 3.79
C GLN A 197 -3.88 -29.52 4.97
N LEU A 198 -4.40 -30.57 5.58
CA LEU A 198 -5.19 -30.45 6.81
C LEU A 198 -4.34 -29.86 7.94
N PRO A 199 -4.92 -29.01 8.80
CA PRO A 199 -4.23 -28.53 9.99
C PRO A 199 -3.80 -29.73 10.86
N ALA A 200 -2.54 -29.72 11.31
CA ALA A 200 -2.05 -30.76 12.21
C ALA A 200 -2.72 -30.63 13.59
N ASP A 201 -2.75 -31.73 14.34
CA ASP A 201 -3.23 -31.72 15.71
C ASP A 201 -2.43 -30.70 16.53
N GLY A 202 -3.14 -29.97 17.41
CA GLY A 202 -2.56 -28.87 18.21
C GLY A 202 -2.52 -27.49 17.55
N THR A 203 -2.94 -27.35 16.28
CA THR A 203 -2.99 -26.04 15.59
C THR A 203 -4.27 -25.24 15.85
N GLN A 204 -5.12 -25.67 16.77
CA GLN A 204 -6.42 -25.05 17.08
C GLN A 204 -6.28 -23.55 17.44
N LEU A 205 -5.29 -23.20 18.25
CA LEU A 205 -4.99 -21.80 18.59
C LEU A 205 -4.55 -20.98 17.36
N GLY A 206 -3.76 -21.57 16.47
CA GLY A 206 -3.38 -20.93 15.21
C GLY A 206 -4.57 -20.64 14.31
N ILE A 207 -5.55 -21.55 14.26
CA ILE A 207 -6.83 -21.35 13.53
C ILE A 207 -7.62 -20.22 14.18
N LEU A 208 -7.76 -20.20 15.50
CA LEU A 208 -8.44 -19.14 16.23
C LEU A 208 -7.82 -17.77 15.93
N PHE A 209 -6.49 -17.66 16.02
CA PHE A 209 -5.78 -16.42 15.68
C PHE A 209 -5.96 -16.04 14.23
N LEU A 210 -5.94 -17.00 13.30
CA LEU A 210 -6.19 -16.73 11.88
C LEU A 210 -7.61 -16.16 11.66
N CYS A 211 -8.62 -16.72 12.33
CA CYS A 211 -9.99 -16.22 12.28
C CYS A 211 -10.10 -14.79 12.83
N LEU A 212 -9.51 -14.52 14.00
CA LEU A 212 -9.52 -13.20 14.63
C LEU A 212 -8.82 -12.16 13.73
N ILE A 213 -7.66 -12.49 13.15
CA ILE A 213 -6.93 -11.64 12.22
C ILE A 213 -7.77 -11.39 10.96
N SER A 214 -8.45 -12.42 10.44
CA SER A 214 -9.31 -12.28 9.26
C SER A 214 -10.49 -11.32 9.51
N VAL A 215 -11.09 -11.38 10.71
CA VAL A 215 -12.11 -10.38 11.13
C VAL A 215 -11.50 -8.97 11.17
N GLY A 216 -10.30 -8.81 11.72
CA GLY A 216 -9.57 -7.53 11.69
C GLY A 216 -9.31 -7.02 10.26
N MET A 217 -8.95 -7.92 9.33
CA MET A 217 -8.72 -7.61 7.92
C MET A 217 -10.01 -7.20 7.18
N LEU A 218 -11.18 -7.72 7.58
CA LEU A 218 -12.48 -7.29 7.07
C LEU A 218 -12.79 -5.84 7.49
N LEU A 219 -12.32 -5.40 8.65
CA LEU A 219 -12.60 -4.08 9.22
C LEU A 219 -11.60 -3.01 8.74
N GLU A 220 -10.30 -3.31 8.77
CA GLU A 220 -9.23 -2.36 8.43
C GLU A 220 -8.32 -2.89 7.32
N PRO A 221 -7.89 -2.02 6.37
CA PRO A 221 -7.01 -2.43 5.29
C PRO A 221 -5.64 -2.82 5.87
N ARG A 222 -5.15 -3.99 5.45
CA ARG A 222 -3.84 -4.51 5.86
C ARG A 222 -3.64 -4.60 7.38
N PHE A 223 -4.70 -4.94 8.12
CA PHE A 223 -4.71 -5.02 9.57
C PHE A 223 -3.50 -5.80 10.12
N PHE A 224 -3.29 -7.03 9.66
CA PHE A 224 -2.17 -7.86 10.11
C PHE A 224 -0.81 -7.22 9.85
N CYS A 225 -0.57 -6.75 8.61
CA CYS A 225 0.71 -6.18 8.21
C CYS A 225 1.07 -4.89 8.97
N ARG A 226 0.06 -4.16 9.45
CA ARG A 226 0.23 -2.89 10.17
C ARG A 226 0.45 -3.10 11.67
N PHE A 227 -0.24 -4.05 12.26
CA PHE A 227 -0.40 -4.13 13.72
C PHE A 227 0.21 -5.38 14.35
N LEU A 228 0.31 -6.49 13.62
CA LEU A 228 0.64 -7.79 14.21
C LEU A 228 1.82 -8.51 13.54
N CYS A 229 2.20 -8.14 12.32
CA CYS A 229 3.20 -8.90 11.56
C CYS A 229 4.62 -8.68 12.10
N PRO A 230 5.31 -9.71 12.66
CA PRO A 230 6.67 -9.57 13.16
C PRO A 230 7.70 -9.32 12.05
N LEU A 231 7.55 -9.96 10.87
CA LEU A 231 8.38 -9.68 9.71
C LEU A 231 8.17 -8.23 9.22
N GLY A 232 6.93 -7.73 9.30
CA GLY A 232 6.61 -6.33 9.04
C GLY A 232 7.24 -5.37 10.03
N ALA A 233 7.47 -5.77 11.28
CA ALA A 233 8.20 -4.97 12.27
C ALA A 233 9.68 -4.86 11.87
N ILE A 234 10.34 -5.97 11.51
CA ILE A 234 11.74 -5.99 11.06
C ILE A 234 11.91 -5.09 9.83
N PHE A 235 11.07 -5.26 8.81
CA PHE A 235 11.16 -4.44 7.59
C PHE A 235 10.85 -2.96 7.82
N ALA A 236 10.14 -2.60 8.88
CA ALA A 236 9.90 -1.21 9.25
C ALA A 236 11.14 -0.55 9.88
N LEU A 237 12.01 -1.33 10.50
CA LEU A 237 13.27 -0.87 11.10
C LEU A 237 14.41 -0.77 10.10
N LEU A 238 14.30 -1.47 8.95
CA LEU A 238 15.34 -1.42 7.93
C LEU A 238 15.39 -0.03 7.27
N PRO A 239 16.59 0.54 7.08
CA PRO A 239 16.74 1.77 6.32
C PRO A 239 16.28 1.52 4.88
N THR A 240 15.41 2.37 4.35
CA THR A 240 14.98 2.30 2.96
C THR A 240 15.73 3.32 2.12
N ALA A 241 16.15 2.91 0.93
CA ALA A 241 16.86 3.81 0.03
C ALA A 241 16.01 5.06 -0.32
N PRO A 242 16.60 6.25 -0.35
CA PRO A 242 15.88 7.52 -0.47
C PRO A 242 15.09 7.66 -1.77
N PHE A 243 15.45 6.91 -2.82
CA PHE A 243 14.74 6.92 -4.11
C PHE A 243 13.45 6.09 -4.11
N SER A 244 13.27 5.16 -3.15
CA SER A 244 12.10 4.29 -3.10
C SER A 244 10.88 4.96 -2.44
N GLY A 245 11.08 6.05 -1.74
CA GLY A 245 10.05 6.75 -0.99
C GLY A 245 9.17 7.66 -1.85
N VAL A 246 7.89 7.77 -1.47
CA VAL A 246 6.95 8.72 -2.08
C VAL A 246 6.94 9.99 -1.28
N LYS A 247 7.21 11.12 -1.93
CA LYS A 247 7.16 12.46 -1.35
C LYS A 247 5.97 13.23 -1.92
N ARG A 248 5.54 14.29 -1.23
CA ARG A 248 4.45 15.16 -1.64
C ARG A 248 4.96 16.59 -1.74
N ASP A 249 4.67 17.26 -2.86
CA ASP A 249 4.84 18.70 -2.98
C ASP A 249 3.69 19.41 -2.24
N ARG A 250 3.99 20.02 -1.10
CA ARG A 250 2.99 20.70 -0.26
C ARG A 250 2.62 22.08 -0.78
N GLU A 251 3.54 22.77 -1.43
CA GLU A 251 3.32 24.13 -1.95
C GLU A 251 2.23 24.14 -3.03
N ASN A 252 2.31 23.17 -3.95
CA ASN A 252 1.34 23.00 -5.03
C ASN A 252 0.10 22.17 -4.65
N CYS A 253 -0.06 21.83 -3.38
CA CYS A 253 -1.18 21.03 -2.91
C CYS A 253 -2.45 21.86 -2.77
N LEU A 254 -3.62 21.22 -2.94
CA LEU A 254 -4.91 21.85 -2.63
C LEU A 254 -5.01 22.09 -1.12
N LYS A 255 -5.49 23.27 -0.73
CA LYS A 255 -5.71 23.62 0.69
C LYS A 255 -6.59 22.55 1.37
N ASN A 256 -6.17 22.09 2.55
CA ASN A 256 -6.86 21.08 3.37
C ASN A 256 -7.09 19.70 2.71
N CYS A 257 -6.35 19.36 1.62
CA CYS A 257 -6.48 18.08 0.97
C CYS A 257 -5.76 16.96 1.77
N LYS A 258 -6.51 15.90 2.14
CA LYS A 258 -6.02 14.70 2.83
C LYS A 258 -6.16 13.42 1.98
N MET A 259 -6.31 13.53 0.66
CA MET A 259 -6.60 12.37 -0.21
C MET A 259 -5.49 11.32 -0.17
N CYS A 260 -4.22 11.70 -0.21
CA CYS A 260 -3.08 10.80 -0.12
C CYS A 260 -3.05 10.03 1.21
N HIS A 261 -3.35 10.69 2.34
CA HIS A 261 -3.43 10.07 3.66
C HIS A 261 -4.62 9.08 3.76
N ILE A 262 -5.82 9.49 3.31
CA ILE A 262 -7.03 8.65 3.36
C ILE A 262 -6.90 7.41 2.46
N SER A 263 -6.23 7.54 1.31
CA SER A 263 -6.03 6.43 0.36
C SER A 263 -4.89 5.51 0.75
N CYS A 264 -4.05 5.93 1.68
CA CYS A 264 -2.91 5.14 2.15
C CYS A 264 -3.37 4.00 3.07
N PRO A 265 -3.05 2.73 2.77
CA PRO A 265 -3.36 1.61 3.67
C PRO A 265 -2.69 1.75 5.04
N SER A 266 -1.51 2.38 5.11
CA SER A 266 -0.78 2.64 6.35
C SER A 266 -1.10 3.98 6.99
N ARG A 267 -1.93 4.83 6.34
CA ARG A 267 -2.26 6.19 6.80
C ARG A 267 -1.03 7.01 7.18
N LEU A 268 -0.09 7.04 6.26
CA LEU A 268 1.14 7.83 6.43
C LEU A 268 0.89 9.27 5.99
N ASP A 269 1.41 10.21 6.77
CA ASP A 269 1.62 11.55 6.27
C ASP A 269 2.88 11.54 5.41
N LEU A 270 2.69 11.85 4.13
CA LEU A 270 3.80 11.90 3.19
C LEU A 270 4.69 13.11 3.53
N PRO A 271 6.03 12.91 3.51
CA PRO A 271 6.96 14.01 3.71
C PRO A 271 6.89 15.01 2.57
N ASP A 272 7.33 16.22 2.83
CA ASP A 272 7.51 17.21 1.79
C ASP A 272 8.70 16.86 0.88
N GLN A 273 8.67 17.32 -0.35
CA GLN A 273 9.77 17.12 -1.30
C GLN A 273 11.07 17.74 -0.78
N ASN A 274 10.97 18.84 -0.04
CA ASN A 274 12.10 19.62 0.47
C ASN A 274 12.69 19.08 1.78
N THR A 275 12.07 18.07 2.41
CA THR A 275 12.58 17.46 3.64
C THR A 275 13.30 16.15 3.36
N ASP A 276 14.52 16.01 3.88
CA ASP A 276 15.30 14.78 3.73
C ASP A 276 14.89 13.68 4.70
N ASP A 277 14.36 14.04 5.85
CA ASP A 277 13.96 13.11 6.90
C ASP A 277 12.52 12.66 6.79
N ASN A 278 12.32 11.34 6.76
CA ASN A 278 11.00 10.76 6.95
C ASN A 278 11.06 9.46 7.76
N PRO A 279 10.85 9.55 9.07
CA PRO A 279 10.87 8.38 9.96
C PRO A 279 9.77 7.37 9.65
N MET A 280 8.76 7.74 8.85
CA MET A 280 7.62 6.87 8.49
C MET A 280 7.81 6.11 7.17
N MET A 281 8.92 6.30 6.45
CA MET A 281 9.14 5.62 5.16
C MET A 281 9.26 4.10 5.28
N GLY A 282 9.79 3.59 6.37
CA GLY A 282 9.79 2.15 6.67
C GLY A 282 8.40 1.52 6.76
N GLU A 283 7.34 2.31 6.94
CA GLU A 283 5.95 1.84 6.97
C GLU A 283 5.25 1.89 5.60
N CYS A 284 5.90 2.41 4.57
CA CYS A 284 5.33 2.52 3.23
C CYS A 284 5.37 1.19 2.48
N PHE A 285 4.22 0.71 2.01
CA PHE A 285 4.11 -0.52 1.19
C PHE A 285 4.47 -0.34 -0.28
N SER A 286 4.94 0.82 -0.70
CA SER A 286 5.25 1.16 -2.10
C SER A 286 4.12 0.84 -3.10
N CYS A 287 2.85 0.90 -2.64
CA CYS A 287 1.68 0.46 -3.41
C CYS A 287 1.14 1.49 -4.41
N GLY A 288 1.62 2.73 -4.39
CA GLY A 288 1.23 3.79 -5.32
C GLY A 288 -0.21 4.32 -5.20
N LYS A 289 -0.99 3.89 -4.20
CA LYS A 289 -2.38 4.36 -4.02
C LYS A 289 -2.49 5.86 -3.73
N CYS A 290 -1.52 6.44 -3.05
CA CYS A 290 -1.45 7.89 -2.78
C CYS A 290 -1.27 8.70 -4.06
N SER A 291 -0.39 8.28 -4.97
CA SER A 291 -0.18 8.91 -6.27
C SER A 291 -1.45 8.83 -7.13
N ALA A 292 -2.05 7.64 -7.24
CA ALA A 292 -3.28 7.46 -8.01
C ALA A 292 -4.48 8.26 -7.47
N ALA A 293 -4.52 8.53 -6.15
CA ALA A 293 -5.59 9.29 -5.52
C ALA A 293 -5.37 10.81 -5.54
N CYS A 294 -4.17 11.28 -5.87
CA CYS A 294 -3.83 12.70 -5.84
C CYS A 294 -4.46 13.45 -7.01
N PRO A 295 -5.34 14.45 -6.79
CA PRO A 295 -5.99 15.17 -7.87
C PRO A 295 -5.03 16.08 -8.64
N LYS A 296 -3.90 16.47 -8.05
CA LYS A 296 -2.86 17.31 -8.69
C LYS A 296 -1.60 16.54 -9.09
N GLN A 297 -1.56 15.21 -8.90
CA GLN A 297 -0.39 14.35 -9.17
C GLN A 297 0.89 14.75 -8.42
N ASN A 298 0.76 15.48 -7.32
CA ASN A 298 1.88 15.99 -6.52
C ASN A 298 2.51 14.93 -5.59
N CYS A 299 2.06 13.67 -5.67
CA CYS A 299 2.62 12.56 -4.89
C CYS A 299 3.42 11.66 -5.82
N ALA A 300 4.73 11.83 -5.84
CA ALA A 300 5.63 11.06 -6.68
C ALA A 300 6.80 10.48 -5.89
N SER A 301 7.43 9.44 -6.40
CA SER A 301 8.74 9.02 -5.93
C SER A 301 9.81 9.82 -6.69
N ARG A 302 11.03 9.90 -6.13
CA ARG A 302 12.15 10.58 -6.82
C ARG A 302 12.43 10.00 -8.23
N VAL A 303 12.07 8.74 -8.45
CA VAL A 303 12.30 8.04 -9.73
C VAL A 303 11.13 8.20 -10.70
N THR A 304 9.92 8.46 -10.18
CA THR A 304 8.69 8.36 -10.98
C THR A 304 7.82 9.60 -10.79
N GLN A 305 8.03 10.60 -11.63
CA GLN A 305 7.16 11.78 -11.67
C GLN A 305 5.89 11.56 -12.50
N ASP A 306 5.96 10.68 -13.51
CA ASP A 306 4.83 10.39 -14.41
C ASP A 306 4.12 9.09 -14.05
N ASP A 307 2.81 9.02 -14.26
CA ASP A 307 1.99 7.84 -14.00
C ASP A 307 2.45 6.60 -14.78
N VAL A 308 2.86 6.77 -16.04
CA VAL A 308 3.37 5.67 -16.89
C VAL A 308 4.69 5.15 -16.38
N LYS A 309 5.65 6.03 -16.07
CA LYS A 309 6.94 5.65 -15.47
C LYS A 309 6.74 4.94 -14.13
N GLY A 310 5.76 5.38 -13.35
CA GLY A 310 5.37 4.73 -12.09
C GLY A 310 4.89 3.29 -12.26
N ILE A 311 4.11 3.01 -13.30
CA ILE A 311 3.64 1.67 -13.63
C ILE A 311 4.80 0.78 -14.10
N ILE A 312 5.63 1.29 -15.02
CA ILE A 312 6.81 0.56 -15.52
C ILE A 312 7.74 0.18 -14.36
N TRP A 313 8.01 1.15 -13.47
CA TRP A 313 8.86 0.92 -12.30
C TRP A 313 8.29 -0.15 -11.36
N GLN A 314 6.97 -0.21 -11.25
CA GLN A 314 6.27 -1.25 -10.47
C GLN A 314 6.45 -2.64 -11.09
N ILE A 315 6.35 -2.74 -12.42
CA ILE A 315 6.59 -3.99 -13.16
C ILE A 315 8.06 -4.42 -13.03
N VAL A 316 8.99 -3.50 -13.18
CA VAL A 316 10.44 -3.79 -13.03
C VAL A 316 10.73 -4.38 -11.64
N LYS A 317 10.21 -3.76 -10.56
CA LYS A 317 10.35 -4.31 -9.21
C LYS A 317 9.77 -5.71 -9.07
N ALA A 318 8.61 -5.96 -9.68
CA ALA A 318 7.96 -7.27 -9.65
C ALA A 318 8.79 -8.32 -10.39
N VAL A 319 9.35 -7.99 -11.55
CA VAL A 319 10.19 -8.89 -12.33
C VAL A 319 11.49 -9.23 -11.59
N ILE A 320 12.16 -8.23 -11.00
CA ILE A 320 13.38 -8.44 -10.20
C ILE A 320 13.08 -9.36 -9.01
N LEU A 321 11.97 -9.12 -8.29
CA LEU A 321 11.59 -9.95 -7.15
C LEU A 321 11.22 -11.37 -7.58
N LEU A 322 10.56 -11.52 -8.71
CA LEU A 322 10.20 -12.82 -9.27
C LEU A 322 11.46 -13.61 -9.66
N ALA A 323 12.40 -12.98 -10.35
CA ALA A 323 13.69 -13.60 -10.69
C ALA A 323 14.47 -14.02 -9.42
N LEU A 324 14.49 -13.14 -8.41
CA LEU A 324 15.11 -13.44 -7.11
C LEU A 324 14.50 -14.70 -6.46
N PHE A 325 13.19 -14.85 -6.48
CA PHE A 325 12.51 -16.00 -5.89
C PHE A 325 12.73 -17.29 -6.69
N PHE A 326 12.79 -17.20 -8.02
CA PHE A 326 13.17 -18.36 -8.83
C PHE A 326 14.58 -18.85 -8.52
N VAL A 327 15.54 -17.93 -8.36
CA VAL A 327 16.90 -18.29 -7.96
C VAL A 327 16.91 -18.91 -6.55
N LEU A 328 16.16 -18.37 -5.61
CA LEU A 328 16.07 -18.91 -4.25
C LEU A 328 15.43 -20.30 -4.18
N GLN A 329 14.57 -20.67 -5.13
CA GLN A 329 13.98 -22.01 -5.19
C GLN A 329 14.95 -23.07 -5.73
N GLN A 330 16.04 -22.65 -6.40
CA GLN A 330 17.07 -23.57 -6.93
C GLN A 330 18.15 -23.90 -5.89
N ILE A 331 18.22 -23.10 -4.81
CA ILE A 331 19.15 -23.27 -3.68
C ILE A 331 18.45 -24.03 -2.54
#